data_6d2c6e6914325fa88e218063f62a3bf3
#
_entry.id   6d2c6e6914325fa88e218063f62a3bf3
#
_cell.length_a   1.000
_cell.length_b   1.000
_cell.length_c   1.000
_cell.angle_alpha   90.00
_cell.angle_beta   90.00
_cell.angle_gamma   90.00
#
_symmetry.space_group_name_H-M   'P 1'
#
loop_
_entity.id
_entity.type
_entity.pdbx_description
1 polymer ?
#
loop_
_entity_poly.entity_id
_entity_poly.type
_entity_poly.pdbx_seq_one_letter_code
_entity_poly.pdbx_strand_id
1 'polypeptide(L)'
;MLVAAEQGDGSARAELVDRFDGRLEFGTAGLRGAMAAGPNRMNRLVVLRAAAGLAAYLAARGGRRVVVGYDARHRSDTFAADTCAVLTGAGLQAMLLPRALPTPVLAFAIRHLGAAAGVMVTASHNPSQDNGYKVYLDDGVQIVPPADVEIAAAIDAVGPLASVPRPVSGWETLGEEVVQAYLARAASVPLPGTPRELRVAYTPLHGVGRDLVLAAFRQAGFPAPLVVDAQAEPDPDFPTVPFPNPEEPGVLDRVVALAQRTGADLVIATDPDADRCAAAVAFPDGWRMLRGDEVGALLATQLIRREPGLTGVFACSIVSSSLLGRIAAAHGLDYVPTLTGFKWIARVPGLRFGYEEAIGYCVDPAAVRDKDGITAALLLAELAATLRAEGRSLGDVLDDLAREFGLHLTDQLAIRVPDHARAAAVMRHLRDAPPRMLGGRVVHRMDDLTAGGEGLPATDGLRYLLVGQGRVVIRPSGTEPKLKCYLEVVEPVGADSDLARARKRARVTVDAIKADLAGALGVPTGS
;
A
#
# COMPACT_ATOMS: atom_id res chain seq x y z
N MET A 1 -28.06 14.36 -15.15
CA MET A 1 -26.89 14.51 -16.02
C MET A 1 -27.27 14.57 -17.51
N LEU A 2 -27.91 13.57 -18.12
CA LEU A 2 -28.31 13.62 -19.55
C LEU A 2 -29.14 14.86 -19.86
N VAL A 3 -30.19 15.12 -19.10
CA VAL A 3 -31.04 16.33 -19.28
C VAL A 3 -30.23 17.63 -19.12
N ALA A 4 -29.35 17.73 -18.14
CA ALA A 4 -28.50 18.90 -17.96
C ALA A 4 -27.53 19.10 -19.14
N ALA A 5 -26.94 18.04 -19.65
CA ALA A 5 -26.06 18.08 -20.83
C ALA A 5 -26.82 18.48 -22.11
N GLU A 6 -28.07 18.01 -22.28
CA GLU A 6 -28.97 18.44 -23.38
C GLU A 6 -29.37 19.91 -23.27
N GLN A 7 -29.48 20.42 -22.04
CA GLN A 7 -29.75 21.83 -21.75
C GLN A 7 -28.53 22.75 -21.85
N GLY A 8 -27.37 22.22 -22.27
CA GLY A 8 -26.15 22.98 -22.50
C GLY A 8 -25.18 23.07 -21.32
N ASP A 9 -25.40 22.31 -20.24
CA ASP A 9 -24.44 22.24 -19.13
C ASP A 9 -23.14 21.55 -19.60
N GLY A 10 -22.08 22.36 -19.74
CA GLY A 10 -20.77 21.92 -20.20
C GLY A 10 -20.10 20.89 -19.27
N SER A 11 -20.32 21.02 -17.94
CA SER A 11 -19.77 20.07 -16.94
C SER A 11 -20.46 18.71 -17.08
N ALA A 12 -21.79 18.67 -17.19
CA ALA A 12 -22.54 17.43 -17.39
C ALA A 12 -22.17 16.75 -18.72
N ARG A 13 -21.89 17.52 -19.77
CA ARG A 13 -21.44 16.99 -21.06
C ARG A 13 -20.03 16.41 -20.96
N ALA A 14 -19.09 17.11 -20.34
CA ALA A 14 -17.73 16.62 -20.12
C ALA A 14 -17.71 15.31 -19.31
N GLU A 15 -18.51 15.24 -18.24
CA GLU A 15 -18.66 14.03 -17.43
C GLU A 15 -19.25 12.86 -18.23
N LEU A 16 -20.23 13.10 -19.11
CA LEU A 16 -20.77 12.07 -19.98
C LEU A 16 -19.72 11.56 -20.97
N VAL A 17 -18.98 12.46 -21.60
CA VAL A 17 -17.90 12.09 -22.51
C VAL A 17 -16.90 11.19 -21.76
N ASP A 18 -16.39 11.61 -20.60
CA ASP A 18 -15.43 10.86 -19.81
C ASP A 18 -15.95 9.46 -19.40
N ARG A 19 -17.23 9.33 -19.08
CA ARG A 19 -17.84 8.02 -18.75
C ARG A 19 -17.90 7.03 -19.91
N PHE A 20 -18.02 7.53 -21.13
CA PHE A 20 -18.25 6.72 -22.32
C PHE A 20 -17.09 6.76 -23.33
N ASP A 21 -16.07 7.58 -23.09
CA ASP A 21 -14.85 7.63 -23.87
C ASP A 21 -13.87 6.51 -23.41
N GLY A 22 -13.96 5.37 -24.10
CA GLY A 22 -13.17 4.19 -23.79
C GLY A 22 -13.78 3.30 -22.70
N ARG A 23 -12.93 2.49 -22.09
CA ARG A 23 -13.26 1.55 -21.01
C ARG A 23 -12.28 1.72 -19.85
N LEU A 24 -12.74 1.40 -18.65
CA LEU A 24 -11.87 1.32 -17.49
C LEU A 24 -10.78 0.27 -17.76
N GLU A 25 -9.52 0.72 -17.73
CA GLU A 25 -8.38 -0.13 -18.07
C GLU A 25 -8.13 -1.16 -16.97
N PHE A 26 -7.88 -2.39 -17.40
CA PHE A 26 -7.42 -3.47 -16.53
C PHE A 26 -5.88 -3.57 -16.63
N GLY A 27 -5.21 -3.39 -15.53
CA GLY A 27 -3.75 -3.46 -15.46
C GLY A 27 -3.27 -4.26 -14.26
N THR A 28 -2.00 -4.10 -13.93
CA THR A 28 -1.37 -4.80 -12.80
C THR A 28 -1.99 -4.49 -11.43
N ALA A 29 -2.79 -3.43 -11.29
CA ALA A 29 -3.58 -3.13 -10.10
C ALA A 29 -5.00 -3.70 -10.16
N GLY A 30 -5.35 -4.45 -11.22
CA GLY A 30 -6.71 -4.85 -11.55
C GLY A 30 -7.51 -3.69 -12.12
N LEU A 31 -8.77 -3.52 -11.69
CA LEU A 31 -9.61 -2.36 -12.01
C LEU A 31 -9.70 -1.43 -10.80
N ARG A 32 -9.76 -0.12 -11.03
CA ARG A 32 -10.06 0.87 -10.00
C ARG A 32 -10.65 2.12 -10.63
N GLY A 33 -11.72 2.65 -10.05
CA GLY A 33 -12.33 3.90 -10.50
C GLY A 33 -13.60 4.26 -9.77
N ALA A 34 -14.14 5.42 -10.10
CA ALA A 34 -15.39 5.93 -9.55
C ALA A 34 -16.58 5.05 -9.94
N MET A 35 -17.49 4.83 -9.00
CA MET A 35 -18.71 4.05 -9.23
C MET A 35 -19.76 4.90 -9.95
N ALA A 36 -20.07 4.55 -11.19
CA ALA A 36 -21.12 5.19 -11.97
C ALA A 36 -21.53 4.32 -13.18
N ALA A 37 -22.54 4.77 -13.92
CA ALA A 37 -22.86 4.20 -15.24
C ALA A 37 -21.82 4.66 -16.27
N GLY A 38 -21.48 3.77 -17.20
CA GLY A 38 -20.53 3.95 -18.29
C GLY A 38 -19.41 2.92 -18.28
N PRO A 39 -18.82 2.62 -19.44
CA PRO A 39 -17.75 1.61 -19.56
C PRO A 39 -16.45 2.06 -18.89
N ASN A 40 -16.21 3.36 -18.72
CA ASN A 40 -15.06 3.94 -18.04
C ASN A 40 -15.35 4.24 -16.54
N ARG A 41 -16.16 3.39 -15.89
CA ARG A 41 -16.53 3.49 -14.47
C ARG A 41 -16.64 2.12 -13.84
N MET A 42 -16.44 2.03 -12.51
CA MET A 42 -16.74 0.82 -11.77
C MET A 42 -18.25 0.62 -11.68
N ASN A 43 -18.73 -0.49 -12.19
CA ASN A 43 -20.14 -0.92 -12.13
C ASN A 43 -20.27 -2.42 -12.40
N ARG A 44 -21.48 -2.95 -12.20
CA ARG A 44 -21.75 -4.40 -12.37
C ARG A 44 -21.37 -4.94 -13.74
N LEU A 45 -21.61 -4.18 -14.83
CA LEU A 45 -21.30 -4.64 -16.18
C LEU A 45 -19.79 -4.77 -16.41
N VAL A 46 -19.01 -3.83 -15.87
CA VAL A 46 -17.55 -3.86 -15.95
C VAL A 46 -17.00 -5.02 -15.11
N VAL A 47 -17.52 -5.23 -13.89
CA VAL A 47 -17.14 -6.36 -13.04
C VAL A 47 -17.49 -7.70 -13.66
N LEU A 48 -18.70 -7.86 -14.22
CA LEU A 48 -19.11 -9.09 -14.91
C LEU A 48 -18.20 -9.43 -16.09
N ARG A 49 -17.79 -8.42 -16.86
CA ARG A 49 -16.86 -8.59 -17.98
C ARG A 49 -15.47 -9.00 -17.49
N ALA A 50 -14.97 -8.35 -16.44
CA ALA A 50 -13.69 -8.67 -15.84
C ALA A 50 -13.67 -10.11 -15.27
N ALA A 51 -14.72 -10.50 -14.56
CA ALA A 51 -14.87 -11.85 -14.02
C ALA A 51 -14.93 -12.90 -15.14
N ALA A 52 -15.62 -12.61 -16.26
CA ALA A 52 -15.70 -13.53 -17.40
C ALA A 52 -14.34 -13.70 -18.10
N GLY A 53 -13.59 -12.61 -18.30
CA GLY A 53 -12.23 -12.66 -18.84
C GLY A 53 -11.28 -13.41 -17.92
N LEU A 54 -11.33 -13.16 -16.62
CA LEU A 54 -10.54 -13.90 -15.64
C LEU A 54 -10.89 -15.40 -15.64
N ALA A 55 -12.18 -15.74 -15.71
CA ALA A 55 -12.62 -17.13 -15.80
C ALA A 55 -12.04 -17.84 -17.04
N ALA A 56 -12.09 -17.18 -18.20
CA ALA A 56 -11.52 -17.72 -19.44
C ALA A 56 -10.00 -17.91 -19.34
N TYR A 57 -9.29 -16.93 -18.78
CA TYR A 57 -7.85 -17.00 -18.52
C TYR A 57 -7.49 -18.20 -17.63
N LEU A 58 -8.20 -18.38 -16.51
CA LEU A 58 -7.94 -19.47 -15.57
C LEU A 58 -8.29 -20.84 -16.15
N ALA A 59 -9.44 -20.97 -16.83
CA ALA A 59 -9.88 -22.22 -17.46
C ALA A 59 -8.85 -22.72 -18.50
N ALA A 60 -8.30 -21.82 -19.31
CA ALA A 60 -7.26 -22.13 -20.29
C ALA A 60 -5.97 -22.69 -19.66
N ARG A 61 -5.74 -22.42 -18.36
CA ARG A 61 -4.57 -22.86 -17.57
C ARG A 61 -4.87 -23.99 -16.59
N GLY A 62 -6.08 -24.57 -16.64
CA GLY A 62 -6.51 -25.64 -15.75
C GLY A 62 -6.79 -25.18 -14.30
N GLY A 63 -6.86 -23.87 -14.06
CA GLY A 63 -7.25 -23.31 -12.76
C GLY A 63 -8.70 -23.65 -12.44
N ARG A 64 -8.99 -24.10 -11.21
CA ARG A 64 -10.34 -24.54 -10.84
C ARG A 64 -10.95 -23.77 -9.68
N ARG A 65 -10.17 -23.43 -8.65
CA ARG A 65 -10.65 -22.78 -7.42
C ARG A 65 -10.27 -21.31 -7.40
N VAL A 66 -11.22 -20.44 -7.04
CA VAL A 66 -10.99 -18.99 -6.93
C VAL A 66 -11.60 -18.48 -5.62
N VAL A 67 -10.80 -17.86 -4.78
CA VAL A 67 -11.29 -17.17 -3.56
C VAL A 67 -11.74 -15.77 -3.92
N VAL A 68 -12.90 -15.36 -3.43
CA VAL A 68 -13.44 -14.01 -3.63
C VAL A 68 -13.63 -13.35 -2.27
N GLY A 69 -13.09 -12.18 -2.10
CA GLY A 69 -13.25 -11.36 -0.90
C GLY A 69 -13.69 -9.94 -1.22
N TYR A 70 -14.16 -9.23 -0.22
CA TYR A 70 -14.62 -7.86 -0.37
C TYR A 70 -14.48 -7.07 0.93
N ASP A 71 -14.31 -5.75 0.80
CA ASP A 71 -14.36 -4.80 1.90
C ASP A 71 -15.78 -4.26 2.15
N ALA A 72 -15.93 -3.28 3.02
CA ALA A 72 -17.23 -2.71 3.37
C ALA A 72 -17.63 -1.51 2.49
N ARG A 73 -16.98 -1.25 1.36
CA ARG A 73 -17.36 -0.16 0.45
C ARG A 73 -18.70 -0.41 -0.20
N HIS A 74 -19.34 0.66 -0.66
CA HIS A 74 -20.57 0.55 -1.44
C HIS A 74 -20.42 -0.47 -2.57
N ARG A 75 -21.36 -1.42 -2.66
CA ARG A 75 -21.45 -2.47 -3.69
C ARG A 75 -20.32 -3.49 -3.72
N SER A 76 -19.39 -3.50 -2.77
CA SER A 76 -18.32 -4.51 -2.75
C SER A 76 -18.90 -5.92 -2.63
N ASP A 77 -19.91 -6.13 -1.81
CA ASP A 77 -20.68 -7.37 -1.68
C ASP A 77 -21.35 -7.81 -3.00
N THR A 78 -22.00 -6.86 -3.66
CA THR A 78 -22.67 -7.09 -4.95
C THR A 78 -21.66 -7.48 -6.04
N PHE A 79 -20.53 -6.80 -6.12
CA PHE A 79 -19.48 -7.11 -7.10
C PHE A 79 -18.80 -8.46 -6.82
N ALA A 80 -18.64 -8.81 -5.53
CA ALA A 80 -18.13 -10.12 -5.13
C ALA A 80 -19.11 -11.24 -5.52
N ALA A 81 -20.41 -11.07 -5.26
CA ALA A 81 -21.44 -12.01 -5.66
C ALA A 81 -21.55 -12.16 -7.18
N ASP A 82 -21.50 -11.06 -7.94
CA ASP A 82 -21.47 -11.08 -9.40
C ASP A 82 -20.25 -11.86 -9.94
N THR A 83 -19.08 -11.66 -9.29
CA THR A 83 -17.85 -12.42 -9.62
C THR A 83 -18.04 -13.91 -9.37
N CYS A 84 -18.55 -14.32 -8.21
CA CYS A 84 -18.83 -15.71 -7.88
C CYS A 84 -19.82 -16.34 -8.90
N ALA A 85 -20.88 -15.61 -9.25
CA ALA A 85 -21.86 -16.09 -10.23
C ALA A 85 -21.24 -16.37 -11.60
N VAL A 86 -20.39 -15.47 -12.09
CA VAL A 86 -19.69 -15.64 -13.39
C VAL A 86 -18.69 -16.78 -13.34
N LEU A 87 -17.86 -16.87 -12.31
CA LEU A 87 -16.89 -17.94 -12.12
C LEU A 87 -17.57 -19.31 -12.07
N THR A 88 -18.67 -19.42 -11.28
CA THR A 88 -19.49 -20.64 -11.20
C THR A 88 -20.14 -21.00 -12.55
N GLY A 89 -20.66 -20.00 -13.26
CA GLY A 89 -21.23 -20.17 -14.59
C GLY A 89 -20.23 -20.64 -15.64
N ALA A 90 -18.96 -20.32 -15.46
CA ALA A 90 -17.85 -20.78 -16.26
C ALA A 90 -17.31 -22.18 -15.83
N GLY A 91 -17.91 -22.84 -14.85
CA GLY A 91 -17.50 -24.15 -14.35
C GLY A 91 -16.34 -24.13 -13.37
N LEU A 92 -15.97 -22.95 -12.81
CA LEU A 92 -14.97 -22.82 -11.77
C LEU A 92 -15.62 -22.93 -10.39
N GLN A 93 -14.86 -23.37 -9.40
CA GLN A 93 -15.27 -23.40 -8.00
C GLN A 93 -14.98 -22.05 -7.36
N ALA A 94 -15.96 -21.18 -7.28
CA ALA A 94 -15.86 -19.93 -6.56
C ALA A 94 -16.09 -20.14 -5.05
N MET A 95 -15.23 -19.55 -4.23
CA MET A 95 -15.26 -19.61 -2.77
C MET A 95 -15.31 -18.18 -2.22
N LEU A 96 -16.47 -17.75 -1.72
CA LEU A 96 -16.69 -16.43 -1.18
C LEU A 96 -16.26 -16.38 0.29
N LEU A 97 -15.47 -15.40 0.69
CA LEU A 97 -15.17 -15.16 2.11
C LEU A 97 -16.48 -14.89 2.91
N PRO A 98 -16.55 -15.27 4.18
CA PRO A 98 -17.83 -15.32 4.92
C PRO A 98 -18.51 -13.96 5.12
N ARG A 99 -17.77 -12.88 5.04
CA ARG A 99 -18.21 -11.49 5.23
C ARG A 99 -17.20 -10.50 4.63
N ALA A 100 -17.45 -9.21 4.80
CA ALA A 100 -16.45 -8.18 4.52
C ALA A 100 -15.23 -8.38 5.41
N LEU A 101 -14.03 -8.50 4.80
CA LEU A 101 -12.78 -8.86 5.47
C LEU A 101 -11.59 -8.10 4.88
N PRO A 102 -10.49 -7.95 5.65
CA PRO A 102 -9.23 -7.38 5.19
C PRO A 102 -8.62 -8.10 3.99
N THR A 103 -7.96 -7.34 3.12
CA THR A 103 -7.19 -7.87 1.97
C THR A 103 -6.17 -8.96 2.36
N PRO A 104 -5.40 -8.85 3.47
CA PRO A 104 -4.48 -9.91 3.89
C PRO A 104 -5.14 -11.27 4.11
N VAL A 105 -6.41 -11.30 4.55
CA VAL A 105 -7.15 -12.57 4.72
C VAL A 105 -7.36 -13.27 3.38
N LEU A 106 -7.68 -12.52 2.32
CA LEU A 106 -7.79 -13.09 0.98
C LEU A 106 -6.44 -13.65 0.49
N ALA A 107 -5.37 -12.86 0.59
CA ALA A 107 -4.03 -13.28 0.17
C ALA A 107 -3.57 -14.54 0.90
N PHE A 108 -3.85 -14.63 2.21
CA PHE A 108 -3.66 -15.84 3.02
C PHE A 108 -4.52 -17.01 2.52
N ALA A 109 -5.82 -16.79 2.29
CA ALA A 109 -6.77 -17.83 1.93
C ALA A 109 -6.43 -18.50 0.60
N ILE A 110 -5.93 -17.78 -0.40
CA ILE A 110 -5.50 -18.32 -1.69
C ILE A 110 -4.50 -19.46 -1.48
N ARG A 111 -3.45 -19.20 -0.71
CA ARG A 111 -2.40 -20.20 -0.45
C ARG A 111 -2.86 -21.28 0.53
N HIS A 112 -3.57 -20.90 1.58
CA HIS A 112 -4.09 -21.84 2.58
C HIS A 112 -5.03 -22.89 1.99
N LEU A 113 -5.89 -22.47 1.05
CA LEU A 113 -6.85 -23.34 0.38
C LEU A 113 -6.30 -23.96 -0.94
N GLY A 114 -5.11 -23.58 -1.38
CA GLY A 114 -4.52 -23.99 -2.65
C GLY A 114 -5.39 -23.56 -3.85
N ALA A 115 -5.90 -22.34 -3.83
CA ALA A 115 -6.68 -21.79 -4.91
C ALA A 115 -5.78 -21.34 -6.08
N ALA A 116 -6.31 -21.40 -7.31
CA ALA A 116 -5.59 -20.96 -8.51
C ALA A 116 -5.52 -19.44 -8.65
N ALA A 117 -6.46 -18.73 -8.00
CA ALA A 117 -6.51 -17.28 -8.02
C ALA A 117 -7.35 -16.74 -6.86
N GLY A 118 -7.26 -15.43 -6.65
CA GLY A 118 -8.15 -14.69 -5.77
C GLY A 118 -8.55 -13.35 -6.34
N VAL A 119 -9.72 -12.90 -5.93
CA VAL A 119 -10.25 -11.57 -6.26
C VAL A 119 -10.60 -10.83 -4.99
N MET A 120 -10.05 -9.63 -4.80
CA MET A 120 -10.44 -8.73 -3.72
C MET A 120 -11.15 -7.51 -4.27
N VAL A 121 -12.41 -7.34 -3.88
CA VAL A 121 -13.21 -6.16 -4.24
C VAL A 121 -12.98 -5.08 -3.21
N THR A 122 -12.14 -4.12 -3.54
CA THR A 122 -11.76 -3.00 -2.68
C THR A 122 -11.08 -1.90 -3.49
N ALA A 123 -11.20 -0.66 -3.05
CA ALA A 123 -10.37 0.45 -3.53
C ALA A 123 -9.34 0.91 -2.47
N SER A 124 -9.06 0.09 -1.44
CA SER A 124 -8.12 0.40 -0.34
C SER A 124 -8.46 1.76 0.31
N HIS A 125 -7.58 2.73 0.25
CA HIS A 125 -7.75 4.06 0.85
C HIS A 125 -8.32 5.14 -0.10
N ASN A 126 -8.82 4.78 -1.28
CA ASN A 126 -9.45 5.73 -2.19
C ASN A 126 -10.73 6.34 -1.58
N PRO A 127 -11.21 7.49 -2.05
CA PRO A 127 -12.46 8.10 -1.59
C PRO A 127 -13.67 7.16 -1.67
N SER A 128 -14.76 7.53 -0.99
CA SER A 128 -15.97 6.71 -0.87
C SER A 128 -16.66 6.37 -2.19
N GLN A 129 -16.54 7.28 -3.20
CA GLN A 129 -17.11 7.07 -4.52
C GLN A 129 -16.39 6.02 -5.36
N ASP A 130 -15.20 5.58 -4.96
CA ASP A 130 -14.41 4.62 -5.72
C ASP A 130 -14.62 3.19 -5.24
N ASN A 131 -14.49 2.24 -6.18
CA ASN A 131 -14.31 0.84 -5.88
C ASN A 131 -13.26 0.23 -6.82
N GLY A 132 -12.87 -1.02 -6.58
CA GLY A 132 -11.84 -1.68 -7.34
C GLY A 132 -11.97 -3.20 -7.33
N TYR A 133 -11.09 -3.85 -8.09
CA TYR A 133 -11.09 -5.29 -8.33
C TYR A 133 -9.63 -5.76 -8.44
N LYS A 134 -9.02 -6.13 -7.32
CA LYS A 134 -7.64 -6.64 -7.27
C LYS A 134 -7.65 -8.13 -7.64
N VAL A 135 -6.71 -8.56 -8.47
CA VAL A 135 -6.55 -9.98 -8.88
C VAL A 135 -5.23 -10.51 -8.37
N TYR A 136 -5.27 -11.71 -7.81
CA TYR A 136 -4.15 -12.48 -7.28
C TYR A 136 -4.07 -13.82 -7.99
N LEU A 137 -2.88 -14.41 -8.14
CA LEU A 137 -2.69 -15.76 -8.63
C LEU A 137 -2.41 -16.76 -7.48
N ASP A 138 -2.13 -17.98 -7.81
CA ASP A 138 -1.95 -19.12 -6.90
C ASP A 138 -0.83 -18.96 -5.90
N ASP A 139 0.15 -18.10 -6.19
CA ASP A 139 1.23 -17.72 -5.28
C ASP A 139 0.77 -16.75 -4.18
N GLY A 140 -0.48 -16.28 -4.19
CA GLY A 140 -1.04 -15.30 -3.26
C GLY A 140 -0.55 -13.87 -3.51
N VAL A 141 0.04 -13.57 -4.66
CA VAL A 141 0.56 -12.25 -5.04
C VAL A 141 -0.28 -11.63 -6.15
N GLN A 142 -0.44 -10.31 -6.12
CA GLN A 142 -1.11 -9.57 -7.19
C GLN A 142 -0.42 -9.79 -8.54
N ILE A 143 -1.21 -9.74 -9.61
CA ILE A 143 -0.74 -9.97 -10.98
C ILE A 143 0.35 -8.99 -11.42
N VAL A 144 1.24 -9.49 -12.28
CA VAL A 144 2.29 -8.74 -12.97
C VAL A 144 2.35 -9.19 -14.44
N PRO A 145 3.03 -8.46 -15.33
CA PRO A 145 3.28 -8.96 -16.68
C PRO A 145 3.89 -10.38 -16.69
N PRO A 146 3.46 -11.27 -17.60
CA PRO A 146 2.51 -11.03 -18.68
C PRO A 146 1.02 -11.26 -18.29
N ALA A 147 0.72 -11.70 -17.07
CA ALA A 147 -0.62 -12.12 -16.67
C ALA A 147 -1.66 -10.99 -16.76
N ASP A 148 -1.29 -9.76 -16.43
CA ASP A 148 -2.17 -8.59 -16.53
C ASP A 148 -2.60 -8.33 -17.99
N VAL A 149 -1.66 -8.38 -18.93
CA VAL A 149 -1.93 -8.20 -20.37
C VAL A 149 -2.79 -9.35 -20.91
N GLU A 150 -2.49 -10.58 -20.52
CA GLU A 150 -3.24 -11.77 -20.96
C GLU A 150 -4.67 -11.77 -20.41
N ILE A 151 -4.88 -11.37 -19.14
CA ILE A 151 -6.21 -11.22 -18.56
C ILE A 151 -6.95 -10.06 -19.23
N ALA A 152 -6.30 -8.92 -19.47
CA ALA A 152 -6.91 -7.79 -20.18
C ALA A 152 -7.38 -8.20 -21.57
N ALA A 153 -6.56 -8.94 -22.34
CA ALA A 153 -6.96 -9.48 -23.65
C ALA A 153 -8.15 -10.44 -23.53
N ALA A 154 -8.19 -11.28 -22.51
CA ALA A 154 -9.33 -12.17 -22.27
C ALA A 154 -10.61 -11.38 -21.91
N ILE A 155 -10.49 -10.27 -21.15
CA ILE A 155 -11.60 -9.37 -20.84
C ILE A 155 -12.14 -8.68 -22.10
N ASP A 156 -11.27 -8.26 -23.01
CA ASP A 156 -11.65 -7.62 -24.27
C ASP A 156 -12.35 -8.60 -25.23
N ALA A 157 -11.94 -9.87 -25.20
CA ALA A 157 -12.52 -10.93 -25.99
C ALA A 157 -13.92 -11.38 -25.50
N VAL A 158 -14.39 -10.95 -24.33
CA VAL A 158 -15.71 -11.28 -23.79
C VAL A 158 -16.79 -10.72 -24.72
N GLY A 159 -17.63 -11.61 -25.25
CA GLY A 159 -18.79 -11.28 -26.10
C GLY A 159 -19.89 -10.49 -25.34
N PRO A 160 -21.12 -10.49 -25.86
CA PRO A 160 -22.25 -9.85 -25.20
C PRO A 160 -22.47 -10.41 -23.80
N LEU A 161 -22.58 -9.55 -22.80
CA LEU A 161 -22.75 -9.97 -21.39
C LEU A 161 -24.05 -10.74 -21.12
N ALA A 162 -25.05 -10.61 -22.01
CA ALA A 162 -26.27 -11.39 -21.95
C ALA A 162 -26.02 -12.89 -22.12
N SER A 163 -24.95 -13.29 -22.83
CA SER A 163 -24.56 -14.69 -23.03
C SER A 163 -23.64 -15.25 -21.94
N VAL A 164 -23.17 -14.45 -21.02
CA VAL A 164 -22.32 -14.90 -19.90
C VAL A 164 -23.21 -15.63 -18.88
N PRO A 165 -22.98 -16.93 -18.61
CA PRO A 165 -23.75 -17.68 -17.63
C PRO A 165 -23.54 -17.12 -16.23
N ARG A 166 -24.65 -16.91 -15.49
CA ARG A 166 -24.64 -16.31 -14.14
C ARG A 166 -25.71 -17.00 -13.29
N PRO A 167 -25.42 -18.18 -12.74
CA PRO A 167 -26.34 -18.82 -11.80
C PRO A 167 -26.53 -17.91 -10.57
N VAL A 168 -27.70 -17.99 -9.95
CA VAL A 168 -28.02 -17.21 -8.74
C VAL A 168 -27.45 -17.83 -7.46
N SER A 169 -26.86 -19.01 -7.56
CA SER A 169 -26.25 -19.79 -6.47
C SER A 169 -25.28 -20.83 -7.06
N GLY A 170 -24.61 -21.58 -6.20
CA GLY A 170 -23.72 -22.67 -6.62
C GLY A 170 -22.26 -22.42 -6.33
N TRP A 171 -21.91 -21.28 -5.75
CA TRP A 171 -20.62 -21.05 -5.12
C TRP A 171 -20.64 -21.41 -3.64
N GLU A 172 -19.49 -21.69 -3.10
CA GLU A 172 -19.29 -21.94 -1.68
C GLU A 172 -19.13 -20.60 -0.93
N THR A 173 -19.83 -20.42 0.18
CA THR A 173 -19.48 -19.40 1.15
C THR A 173 -18.64 -20.06 2.24
N LEU A 174 -17.39 -19.64 2.38
CA LEU A 174 -16.46 -20.15 3.39
C LEU A 174 -16.97 -19.82 4.79
N GLY A 175 -16.63 -20.66 5.75
CA GLY A 175 -16.90 -20.39 7.16
C GLY A 175 -15.81 -19.53 7.81
N GLU A 176 -15.96 -19.29 9.12
CA GLU A 176 -14.98 -18.51 9.91
C GLU A 176 -13.66 -19.27 10.16
N GLU A 177 -13.55 -20.54 9.83
CA GLU A 177 -12.34 -21.35 10.00
C GLU A 177 -11.13 -20.77 9.23
N VAL A 178 -11.33 -20.19 8.05
CA VAL A 178 -10.27 -19.53 7.28
C VAL A 178 -9.80 -18.25 7.99
N VAL A 179 -10.72 -17.53 8.61
CA VAL A 179 -10.42 -16.32 9.41
C VAL A 179 -9.65 -16.70 10.67
N GLN A 180 -10.07 -17.77 11.36
CA GLN A 180 -9.38 -18.27 12.54
C GLN A 180 -7.99 -18.81 12.22
N ALA A 181 -7.81 -19.47 11.08
CA ALA A 181 -6.48 -19.91 10.61
C ALA A 181 -5.54 -18.71 10.36
N TYR A 182 -6.04 -17.65 9.71
CA TYR A 182 -5.29 -16.40 9.53
C TYR A 182 -4.94 -15.76 10.89
N LEU A 183 -5.92 -15.62 11.79
CA LEU A 183 -5.70 -15.02 13.12
C LEU A 183 -4.68 -15.79 13.94
N ALA A 184 -4.75 -17.13 13.94
CA ALA A 184 -3.77 -17.97 14.63
C ALA A 184 -2.35 -17.76 14.08
N ARG A 185 -2.22 -17.61 12.76
CA ARG A 185 -0.93 -17.30 12.13
C ARG A 185 -0.46 -15.90 12.47
N ALA A 186 -1.31 -14.88 12.36
CA ALA A 186 -0.98 -13.50 12.72
C ALA A 186 -0.54 -13.38 14.19
N ALA A 187 -1.29 -14.02 15.10
CA ALA A 187 -0.96 -14.03 16.52
C ALA A 187 0.36 -14.74 16.87
N SER A 188 0.89 -15.56 15.97
CA SER A 188 2.20 -16.20 16.12
C SER A 188 3.39 -15.33 15.70
N VAL A 189 3.13 -14.15 15.13
CA VAL A 189 4.18 -13.21 14.71
C VAL A 189 4.99 -12.70 15.90
N PRO A 190 4.40 -12.20 16.99
CA PRO A 190 5.17 -11.87 18.20
C PRO A 190 5.70 -13.14 18.89
N LEU A 191 6.97 -13.11 19.30
CA LEU A 191 7.60 -14.28 19.95
C LEU A 191 6.99 -14.56 21.34
N PRO A 192 6.83 -15.84 21.71
CA PRO A 192 6.45 -16.19 23.07
C PRO A 192 7.43 -15.64 24.11
N GLY A 193 6.92 -15.20 25.26
CA GLY A 193 7.74 -14.74 26.38
C GLY A 193 8.26 -13.30 26.26
N THR A 194 8.04 -12.60 25.16
CA THR A 194 8.36 -11.16 25.05
C THR A 194 7.32 -10.32 25.81
N PRO A 195 7.67 -9.11 26.29
CA PRO A 195 6.73 -8.21 26.97
C PRO A 195 5.46 -7.93 26.16
N ARG A 196 4.33 -7.79 26.86
CA ARG A 196 3.01 -7.51 26.27
C ARG A 196 2.33 -6.28 26.87
N GLU A 197 2.92 -5.69 27.89
CA GLU A 197 2.40 -4.52 28.56
C GLU A 197 2.55 -3.27 27.70
N LEU A 198 1.55 -3.01 26.86
CA LEU A 198 1.51 -1.86 25.95
C LEU A 198 0.08 -1.35 25.84
N ARG A 199 -0.11 -0.06 25.97
CA ARG A 199 -1.39 0.58 25.71
C ARG A 199 -1.40 1.16 24.30
N VAL A 200 -2.23 0.62 23.43
CA VAL A 200 -2.35 1.02 22.02
C VAL A 200 -3.65 1.77 21.80
N ALA A 201 -3.61 2.95 21.17
CA ALA A 201 -4.78 3.61 20.60
C ALA A 201 -4.88 3.24 19.11
N TYR A 202 -6.08 2.88 18.63
CA TYR A 202 -6.28 2.34 17.30
C TYR A 202 -7.45 2.98 16.55
N THR A 203 -7.29 3.12 15.24
CA THR A 203 -8.40 3.43 14.34
C THR A 203 -8.36 2.55 13.08
N PRO A 204 -9.48 1.91 12.71
CA PRO A 204 -9.65 1.23 11.42
C PRO A 204 -10.08 2.17 10.30
N LEU A 205 -10.24 3.48 10.54
CA LEU A 205 -10.72 4.49 9.58
C LEU A 205 -12.00 4.05 8.86
N HIS A 206 -13.01 3.60 9.62
CA HIS A 206 -14.28 3.05 9.10
C HIS A 206 -14.10 1.83 8.18
N GLY A 207 -12.95 1.15 8.28
CA GLY A 207 -12.64 -0.04 7.48
C GLY A 207 -12.96 -1.35 8.18
N VAL A 208 -12.58 -2.45 7.54
CA VAL A 208 -12.88 -3.82 8.00
C VAL A 208 -11.82 -4.39 8.95
N GLY A 209 -10.81 -3.59 9.35
CA GLY A 209 -9.68 -4.06 10.14
C GLY A 209 -9.96 -4.29 11.63
N ARG A 210 -10.97 -3.59 12.23
CA ARG A 210 -11.18 -3.55 13.69
C ARG A 210 -11.21 -4.92 14.35
N ASP A 211 -12.12 -5.76 13.92
CA ASP A 211 -12.38 -7.03 14.60
C ASP A 211 -11.18 -7.96 14.57
N LEU A 212 -10.47 -7.98 13.43
CA LEU A 212 -9.28 -8.81 13.26
C LEU A 212 -8.07 -8.26 14.03
N VAL A 213 -7.87 -6.95 14.05
CA VAL A 213 -6.81 -6.32 14.86
C VAL A 213 -7.05 -6.61 16.34
N LEU A 214 -8.26 -6.38 16.86
CA LEU A 214 -8.57 -6.66 18.26
C LEU A 214 -8.42 -8.15 18.62
N ALA A 215 -8.87 -9.05 17.72
CA ALA A 215 -8.71 -10.48 17.91
C ALA A 215 -7.24 -10.93 17.87
N ALA A 216 -6.47 -10.41 16.91
CA ALA A 216 -5.05 -10.73 16.75
C ALA A 216 -4.22 -10.26 17.95
N PHE A 217 -4.43 -9.03 18.43
CA PHE A 217 -3.77 -8.52 19.65
C PHE A 217 -4.10 -9.40 20.86
N ARG A 218 -5.38 -9.73 21.06
CA ARG A 218 -5.82 -10.59 22.17
C ARG A 218 -5.18 -11.98 22.08
N GLN A 219 -5.21 -12.63 20.91
CA GLN A 219 -4.62 -13.95 20.73
C GLN A 219 -3.10 -13.94 20.89
N ALA A 220 -2.43 -12.82 20.53
CA ALA A 220 -1.01 -12.62 20.75
C ALA A 220 -0.64 -12.26 22.20
N GLY A 221 -1.64 -12.14 23.10
CA GLY A 221 -1.45 -11.85 24.52
C GLY A 221 -1.28 -10.37 24.87
N PHE A 222 -1.54 -9.46 23.94
CA PHE A 222 -1.57 -8.02 24.23
C PHE A 222 -2.91 -7.57 24.82
N PRO A 223 -2.93 -6.50 25.62
CA PRO A 223 -4.17 -5.79 25.93
C PRO A 223 -4.89 -5.38 24.65
N ALA A 224 -6.22 -5.40 24.68
CA ALA A 224 -7.00 -4.95 23.53
C ALA A 224 -6.73 -3.46 23.25
N PRO A 225 -6.44 -3.08 22.00
CA PRO A 225 -6.29 -1.68 21.60
C PRO A 225 -7.54 -0.85 21.93
N LEU A 226 -7.34 0.40 22.35
CA LEU A 226 -8.40 1.38 22.57
C LEU A 226 -8.81 1.96 21.21
N VAL A 227 -10.03 1.72 20.79
CA VAL A 227 -10.52 2.10 19.46
C VAL A 227 -11.16 3.50 19.50
N VAL A 228 -11.00 4.27 18.42
CA VAL A 228 -11.74 5.53 18.20
C VAL A 228 -13.20 5.19 17.87
N ASP A 229 -14.13 5.38 18.81
CA ASP A 229 -15.54 4.99 18.67
C ASP A 229 -16.19 5.52 17.38
N ALA A 230 -15.94 6.78 17.03
CA ALA A 230 -16.50 7.41 15.84
C ALA A 230 -15.99 6.84 14.50
N GLN A 231 -14.97 5.99 14.53
CA GLN A 231 -14.36 5.37 13.35
C GLN A 231 -14.33 3.84 13.43
N ALA A 232 -14.93 3.27 14.48
CA ALA A 232 -14.79 1.86 14.82
C ALA A 232 -15.56 0.93 13.86
N GLU A 233 -16.77 1.32 13.49
CA GLU A 233 -17.61 0.51 12.60
C GLU A 233 -17.27 0.80 11.13
N PRO A 234 -17.33 -0.25 10.28
CA PRO A 234 -17.22 -0.06 8.84
C PRO A 234 -18.32 0.85 8.32
N ASP A 235 -17.93 1.90 7.59
CA ASP A 235 -18.87 2.82 6.97
C ASP A 235 -18.33 3.23 5.58
N PRO A 236 -19.05 2.88 4.49
CA PRO A 236 -18.60 3.13 3.12
C PRO A 236 -18.53 4.61 2.75
N ASP A 237 -19.14 5.50 3.53
CA ASP A 237 -19.12 6.96 3.29
C ASP A 237 -17.95 7.67 3.97
N PHE A 238 -17.22 6.98 4.89
CA PHE A 238 -16.08 7.53 5.65
C PHE A 238 -16.37 8.90 6.29
N PRO A 239 -17.44 9.05 7.11
CA PRO A 239 -18.01 10.35 7.49
C PRO A 239 -17.07 11.25 8.29
N THR A 240 -15.99 10.73 8.86
CA THR A 240 -15.06 11.53 9.66
C THR A 240 -13.82 11.99 8.89
N VAL A 241 -13.59 11.46 7.69
CA VAL A 241 -12.43 11.77 6.85
C VAL A 241 -12.84 11.77 5.37
N PRO A 242 -12.53 12.82 4.61
CA PRO A 242 -12.88 12.87 3.18
C PRO A 242 -12.05 11.88 2.35
N PHE A 243 -10.89 11.48 2.87
CA PHE A 243 -9.95 10.56 2.24
C PHE A 243 -9.44 9.59 3.32
N PRO A 244 -9.83 8.30 3.31
CA PRO A 244 -9.48 7.37 4.39
C PRO A 244 -8.06 6.80 4.24
N ASN A 245 -7.09 7.67 3.98
CA ASN A 245 -5.68 7.34 3.90
C ASN A 245 -4.97 7.82 5.17
N PRO A 246 -4.36 6.94 5.98
CA PRO A 246 -3.64 7.33 7.19
C PRO A 246 -2.53 8.36 6.96
N GLU A 247 -1.98 8.48 5.74
CA GLU A 247 -0.93 9.43 5.41
C GLU A 247 -1.42 10.86 5.15
N GLU A 248 -2.74 11.04 4.99
CA GLU A 248 -3.31 12.36 4.74
C GLU A 248 -3.30 13.23 6.01
N PRO A 249 -3.00 14.52 5.89
CA PRO A 249 -3.01 15.44 7.01
C PRO A 249 -4.35 15.44 7.77
N GLY A 250 -4.30 15.36 9.11
CA GLY A 250 -5.47 15.42 9.98
C GLY A 250 -6.22 14.09 10.15
N VAL A 251 -5.95 13.08 9.35
CA VAL A 251 -6.66 11.78 9.44
C VAL A 251 -6.40 11.06 10.75
N LEU A 252 -5.21 11.21 11.33
CA LEU A 252 -4.85 10.60 12.62
C LEU A 252 -5.21 11.45 13.85
N ASP A 253 -5.75 12.67 13.70
CA ASP A 253 -6.00 13.58 14.83
C ASP A 253 -6.87 12.95 15.92
N ARG A 254 -7.92 12.20 15.54
CA ARG A 254 -8.83 11.56 16.48
C ARG A 254 -8.16 10.47 17.30
N VAL A 255 -7.33 9.63 16.69
CA VAL A 255 -6.64 8.56 17.38
C VAL A 255 -5.47 9.09 18.22
N VAL A 256 -4.79 10.15 17.78
CA VAL A 256 -3.79 10.87 18.58
C VAL A 256 -4.44 11.53 19.80
N ALA A 257 -5.59 12.18 19.64
CA ALA A 257 -6.33 12.73 20.77
C ALA A 257 -6.80 11.64 21.75
N LEU A 258 -7.19 10.46 21.26
CA LEU A 258 -7.49 9.31 22.11
C LEU A 258 -6.24 8.87 22.89
N ALA A 259 -5.10 8.74 22.21
CA ALA A 259 -3.83 8.36 22.82
C ALA A 259 -3.42 9.33 23.94
N GLN A 260 -3.54 10.63 23.72
CA GLN A 260 -3.25 11.67 24.72
C GLN A 260 -4.14 11.54 25.94
N ARG A 261 -5.45 11.38 25.76
CA ARG A 261 -6.42 11.26 26.88
C ARG A 261 -6.24 10.00 27.70
N THR A 262 -5.83 8.90 27.07
CA THR A 262 -5.72 7.58 27.71
C THR A 262 -4.30 7.24 28.15
N GLY A 263 -3.32 8.07 27.85
CA GLY A 263 -1.91 7.79 28.10
C GLY A 263 -1.44 6.56 27.34
N ALA A 264 -1.82 6.42 26.07
CA ALA A 264 -1.35 5.33 25.22
C ALA A 264 0.14 5.47 24.90
N ASP A 265 0.80 4.34 24.72
CA ASP A 265 2.23 4.26 24.37
C ASP A 265 2.46 4.32 22.86
N LEU A 266 1.46 3.87 22.09
CA LEU A 266 1.53 3.72 20.63
C LEU A 266 0.17 4.01 20.00
N VAL A 267 0.19 4.70 18.86
CA VAL A 267 -0.96 4.83 17.95
C VAL A 267 -0.76 3.90 16.77
N ILE A 268 -1.81 3.18 16.41
CA ILE A 268 -1.90 2.37 15.18
C ILE A 268 -3.13 2.83 14.38
N ALA A 269 -2.98 2.91 13.06
CA ALA A 269 -4.10 3.08 12.14
C ALA A 269 -3.94 2.13 10.96
N THR A 270 -5.05 1.52 10.53
CA THR A 270 -5.10 0.77 9.27
C THR A 270 -5.95 1.52 8.25
N ASP A 271 -5.64 1.35 6.97
CA ASP A 271 -6.53 1.79 5.90
C ASP A 271 -7.79 0.87 5.82
N PRO A 272 -8.82 1.23 5.05
CA PRO A 272 -10.10 0.52 5.09
C PRO A 272 -10.05 -0.98 4.82
N ASP A 273 -9.14 -1.48 3.99
CA ASP A 273 -8.96 -2.92 3.75
C ASP A 273 -7.79 -3.53 4.55
N ALA A 274 -7.23 -2.76 5.50
CA ALA A 274 -6.24 -3.15 6.49
C ALA A 274 -5.00 -3.85 5.93
N ASP A 275 -4.65 -3.58 4.67
CA ASP A 275 -3.37 -4.04 4.11
C ASP A 275 -2.21 -3.11 4.49
N ARG A 276 -2.48 -1.93 5.08
CA ARG A 276 -1.50 -0.92 5.52
C ARG A 276 -1.56 -0.68 7.01
N CYS A 277 -0.42 -0.24 7.57
CA CYS A 277 -0.29 0.11 8.99
C CYS A 277 0.47 1.42 9.14
N ALA A 278 -0.21 2.46 9.62
CA ALA A 278 0.41 3.68 10.09
C ALA A 278 0.62 3.63 11.60
N ALA A 279 1.66 4.29 12.07
CA ALA A 279 1.95 4.42 13.48
C ALA A 279 2.30 5.85 13.87
N ALA A 280 1.94 6.27 15.09
CA ALA A 280 2.43 7.49 15.70
C ALA A 280 2.91 7.23 17.13
N VAL A 281 3.91 7.99 17.56
CA VAL A 281 4.49 7.92 18.89
C VAL A 281 4.69 9.32 19.48
N ALA A 282 4.77 9.38 20.80
CA ALA A 282 5.07 10.60 21.50
C ALA A 282 6.58 10.91 21.44
N PHE A 283 6.91 12.15 21.09
CA PHE A 283 8.22 12.77 21.21
C PHE A 283 8.14 13.91 22.23
N PRO A 284 9.28 14.48 22.66
CA PRO A 284 9.27 15.61 23.61
C PRO A 284 8.46 16.84 23.14
N ASP A 285 8.35 17.01 21.82
CA ASP A 285 7.62 18.10 21.16
C ASP A 285 6.17 17.74 20.78
N GLY A 286 5.72 16.51 21.08
CA GLY A 286 4.36 16.06 20.86
C GLY A 286 4.26 14.73 20.09
N TRP A 287 3.04 14.33 19.75
CA TRP A 287 2.81 13.14 18.96
C TRP A 287 3.18 13.38 17.49
N ARG A 288 3.86 12.42 16.90
CA ARG A 288 4.24 12.46 15.48
C ARG A 288 3.95 11.13 14.80
N MET A 289 3.31 11.20 13.64
CA MET A 289 3.20 10.06 12.74
C MET A 289 4.59 9.69 12.24
N LEU A 290 4.92 8.40 12.30
CA LEU A 290 6.13 7.85 11.70
C LEU A 290 5.92 7.69 10.19
N ARG A 291 6.93 8.02 9.40
CA ARG A 291 6.91 7.73 7.96
C ARG A 291 6.95 6.24 7.73
N GLY A 292 6.43 5.80 6.58
CA GLY A 292 6.48 4.40 6.21
C GLY A 292 7.90 3.82 6.22
N ASP A 293 8.89 4.61 5.83
CA ASP A 293 10.31 4.24 5.91
C ASP A 293 10.81 4.07 7.35
N GLU A 294 10.38 4.93 8.28
CA GLU A 294 10.75 4.82 9.69
C GLU A 294 10.16 3.55 10.32
N VAL A 295 8.88 3.26 10.03
CA VAL A 295 8.25 2.01 10.49
C VAL A 295 8.91 0.80 9.83
N GLY A 296 9.22 0.87 8.53
CA GLY A 296 9.95 -0.19 7.82
C GLY A 296 11.30 -0.51 8.45
N ALA A 297 12.07 0.52 8.83
CA ALA A 297 13.35 0.36 9.53
C ALA A 297 13.18 -0.25 10.95
N LEU A 298 12.16 0.18 11.69
CA LEU A 298 11.84 -0.38 13.01
C LEU A 298 11.44 -1.86 12.94
N LEU A 299 10.60 -2.24 11.97
CA LEU A 299 10.20 -3.63 11.76
C LEU A 299 11.38 -4.51 11.34
N ALA A 300 12.26 -4.01 10.45
CA ALA A 300 13.49 -4.70 10.07
C ALA A 300 14.40 -4.91 11.29
N THR A 301 14.60 -3.88 12.10
CA THR A 301 15.39 -3.95 13.34
C THR A 301 14.80 -4.97 14.31
N GLN A 302 13.48 -5.03 14.48
CA GLN A 302 12.83 -6.02 15.36
C GLN A 302 13.05 -7.45 14.85
N LEU A 303 12.93 -7.68 13.55
CA LEU A 303 13.18 -9.00 12.97
C LEU A 303 14.62 -9.48 13.24
N ILE A 304 15.60 -8.59 13.09
CA ILE A 304 17.01 -8.87 13.36
C ILE A 304 17.27 -9.12 14.86
N ARG A 305 16.73 -8.25 15.73
CA ARG A 305 16.89 -8.38 17.19
C ARG A 305 16.37 -9.71 17.74
N ARG A 306 15.23 -10.17 17.24
CA ARG A 306 14.56 -11.37 17.76
C ARG A 306 15.12 -12.69 17.19
N GLU A 307 15.85 -12.63 16.07
CA GLU A 307 16.39 -13.81 15.39
C GLU A 307 17.89 -13.59 15.08
N PRO A 308 18.79 -13.79 16.07
CA PRO A 308 20.23 -13.73 15.82
C PRO A 308 20.64 -14.72 14.73
N GLY A 309 21.32 -14.22 13.69
CA GLY A 309 21.67 -15.05 12.53
C GLY A 309 20.54 -15.18 11.50
N LEU A 310 19.54 -14.29 11.53
CA LEU A 310 18.52 -14.18 10.52
C LEU A 310 19.14 -14.21 9.11
N THR A 311 18.55 -15.01 8.23
CA THR A 311 18.96 -15.14 6.83
C THR A 311 17.79 -14.80 5.90
N GLY A 312 18.09 -14.56 4.63
CA GLY A 312 17.11 -14.22 3.60
C GLY A 312 17.26 -12.82 3.07
N VAL A 313 16.28 -12.38 2.30
CA VAL A 313 16.33 -11.13 1.55
C VAL A 313 15.41 -10.09 2.17
N PHE A 314 15.94 -8.90 2.41
CA PHE A 314 15.13 -7.71 2.67
C PHE A 314 14.90 -6.95 1.37
N ALA A 315 13.69 -6.46 1.16
CA ALA A 315 13.33 -5.76 -0.07
C ALA A 315 12.48 -4.51 0.21
N CYS A 316 12.70 -3.46 -0.56
CA CYS A 316 11.78 -2.32 -0.59
C CYS A 316 11.71 -1.71 -2.00
N SER A 317 10.76 -0.80 -2.20
CA SER A 317 10.64 -0.10 -3.47
C SER A 317 11.82 0.84 -3.71
N ILE A 318 12.17 1.09 -4.98
CA ILE A 318 13.24 2.06 -5.34
C ILE A 318 12.95 3.49 -4.89
N VAL A 319 11.74 3.79 -4.48
CA VAL A 319 11.36 5.11 -3.96
C VAL A 319 11.32 5.16 -2.44
N SER A 320 11.37 4.00 -1.75
CA SER A 320 11.53 3.90 -0.30
C SER A 320 12.96 4.23 0.13
N SER A 321 13.19 4.45 1.43
CA SER A 321 14.52 4.82 1.95
C SER A 321 15.61 3.78 1.66
N SER A 322 16.80 4.26 1.35
CA SER A 322 18.01 3.43 1.23
C SER A 322 18.51 2.86 2.57
N LEU A 323 17.92 3.28 3.69
CA LEU A 323 18.28 2.83 5.04
C LEU A 323 18.14 1.32 5.20
N LEU A 324 17.10 0.70 4.63
CA LEU A 324 16.91 -0.76 4.71
C LEU A 324 18.09 -1.53 4.14
N GLY A 325 18.64 -1.08 3.01
CA GLY A 325 19.82 -1.71 2.41
C GLY A 325 21.06 -1.60 3.29
N ARG A 326 21.21 -0.51 4.06
CA ARG A 326 22.32 -0.35 5.01
C ARG A 326 22.16 -1.26 6.22
N ILE A 327 20.94 -1.33 6.76
CA ILE A 327 20.60 -2.24 7.86
C ILE A 327 20.88 -3.70 7.43
N ALA A 328 20.40 -4.11 6.27
CA ALA A 328 20.61 -5.44 5.73
C ALA A 328 22.11 -5.77 5.59
N ALA A 329 22.89 -4.88 4.97
CA ALA A 329 24.33 -5.07 4.78
C ALA A 329 25.09 -5.19 6.11
N ALA A 330 24.76 -4.37 7.12
CA ALA A 330 25.39 -4.42 8.43
C ALA A 330 25.15 -5.75 9.18
N HIS A 331 24.07 -6.45 8.83
CA HIS A 331 23.71 -7.73 9.44
C HIS A 331 23.90 -8.95 8.53
N GLY A 332 24.59 -8.77 7.39
CA GLY A 332 24.89 -9.86 6.45
C GLY A 332 23.68 -10.43 5.73
N LEU A 333 22.61 -9.63 5.59
CA LEU A 333 21.40 -9.99 4.86
C LEU A 333 21.50 -9.49 3.41
N ASP A 334 20.90 -10.24 2.50
CA ASP A 334 20.73 -9.77 1.12
C ASP A 334 19.69 -8.65 1.07
N TYR A 335 19.89 -7.71 0.13
CA TYR A 335 18.97 -6.61 -0.12
C TYR A 335 18.65 -6.48 -1.59
N VAL A 336 17.35 -6.36 -1.91
CA VAL A 336 16.86 -6.19 -3.29
C VAL A 336 15.94 -4.98 -3.38
N PRO A 337 16.33 -3.91 -4.10
CA PRO A 337 15.41 -2.84 -4.47
C PRO A 337 14.49 -3.32 -5.60
N THR A 338 13.20 -2.95 -5.55
CA THR A 338 12.22 -3.33 -6.56
C THR A 338 11.53 -2.12 -7.18
N LEU A 339 10.79 -2.30 -8.26
CA LEU A 339 9.85 -1.30 -8.73
C LEU A 339 8.78 -1.01 -7.68
N THR A 340 8.11 0.15 -7.80
CA THR A 340 6.97 0.49 -6.96
C THR A 340 5.80 -0.47 -7.18
N GLY A 341 5.13 -0.81 -6.10
CA GLY A 341 4.03 -1.76 -6.05
C GLY A 341 4.43 -3.07 -5.40
N PHE A 342 3.67 -3.45 -4.38
CA PHE A 342 4.02 -4.56 -3.48
C PHE A 342 4.15 -5.91 -4.20
N LYS A 343 3.47 -6.07 -5.33
CA LYS A 343 3.58 -7.23 -6.23
C LYS A 343 5.02 -7.56 -6.68
N TRP A 344 5.90 -6.57 -6.74
CA TRP A 344 7.32 -6.76 -7.06
C TRP A 344 8.11 -7.20 -5.83
N ILE A 345 7.84 -6.58 -4.69
CA ILE A 345 8.46 -6.93 -3.39
C ILE A 345 8.12 -8.38 -3.04
N ALA A 346 6.84 -8.73 -3.11
CA ALA A 346 6.36 -10.06 -2.74
C ALA A 346 6.90 -11.20 -3.62
N ARG A 347 7.44 -10.89 -4.82
CA ARG A 347 8.05 -11.86 -5.74
C ARG A 347 9.55 -12.01 -5.58
N VAL A 348 10.18 -11.28 -4.67
CA VAL A 348 11.62 -11.42 -4.42
C VAL A 348 11.90 -12.82 -3.87
N PRO A 349 12.76 -13.61 -4.53
CA PRO A 349 13.12 -14.94 -4.03
C PRO A 349 13.79 -14.86 -2.66
N GLY A 350 13.40 -15.74 -1.73
CA GLY A 350 13.96 -15.73 -0.38
C GLY A 350 13.53 -14.53 0.49
N LEU A 351 12.47 -13.80 0.09
CA LEU A 351 11.96 -12.67 0.86
C LEU A 351 11.72 -13.05 2.32
N ARG A 352 12.34 -12.32 3.22
CA ARG A 352 12.14 -12.43 4.67
C ARG A 352 11.36 -11.25 5.23
N PHE A 353 11.59 -10.08 4.67
CA PHE A 353 10.88 -8.84 4.99
C PHE A 353 10.83 -7.92 3.78
N GLY A 354 9.70 -7.26 3.60
CA GLY A 354 9.58 -6.24 2.55
C GLY A 354 8.64 -5.12 2.95
N TYR A 355 8.93 -3.91 2.43
CA TYR A 355 8.03 -2.78 2.64
C TYR A 355 8.03 -1.79 1.46
N GLU A 356 6.99 -0.99 1.38
CA GLU A 356 6.93 0.24 0.58
C GLU A 356 6.66 1.45 1.47
N GLU A 357 7.21 2.60 1.12
CA GLU A 357 7.14 3.86 1.86
C GLU A 357 5.70 4.31 2.17
N ALA A 358 4.76 3.88 1.33
CA ALA A 358 3.33 4.12 1.50
C ALA A 358 2.70 3.20 2.57
N ILE A 359 3.37 3.06 3.72
CA ILE A 359 2.93 2.33 4.92
C ILE A 359 2.49 0.88 4.72
N GLY A 360 3.04 0.21 3.70
CA GLY A 360 2.77 -1.20 3.39
C GLY A 360 3.93 -2.12 3.77
N TYR A 361 3.69 -3.16 4.56
CA TYR A 361 4.72 -4.06 5.09
C TYR A 361 4.31 -5.52 4.96
N CYS A 362 5.27 -6.38 4.65
CA CYS A 362 5.16 -7.83 4.70
C CYS A 362 6.20 -8.37 5.70
N VAL A 363 5.75 -8.76 6.88
CA VAL A 363 6.61 -9.26 7.96
C VAL A 363 6.61 -10.79 8.05
N ASP A 364 5.63 -11.44 7.42
CA ASP A 364 5.48 -12.89 7.35
C ASP A 364 5.12 -13.38 5.93
N PRO A 365 6.06 -13.32 4.98
CA PRO A 365 5.83 -13.72 3.60
C PRO A 365 5.52 -15.22 3.44
N ALA A 366 5.77 -16.04 4.47
CA ALA A 366 5.36 -17.43 4.48
C ALA A 366 3.84 -17.60 4.55
N ALA A 367 3.13 -16.68 5.17
CA ALA A 367 1.67 -16.67 5.28
C ALA A 367 1.02 -15.77 4.23
N VAL A 368 1.38 -14.49 4.22
CA VAL A 368 0.80 -13.46 3.35
C VAL A 368 1.89 -12.87 2.45
N ARG A 369 1.76 -13.06 1.15
CA ARG A 369 2.69 -12.50 0.16
C ARG A 369 2.14 -11.21 -0.45
N ASP A 370 1.69 -10.34 0.42
CA ASP A 370 1.26 -8.97 0.15
C ASP A 370 1.51 -8.14 1.40
N LYS A 371 1.11 -6.88 1.38
CA LYS A 371 1.05 -6.03 2.57
C LYS A 371 0.06 -6.63 3.58
N ASP A 372 0.45 -6.62 4.83
CA ASP A 372 -0.40 -7.05 5.95
C ASP A 372 -0.25 -6.06 7.11
N GLY A 373 -1.21 -5.15 7.21
CA GLY A 373 -1.22 -4.13 8.25
C GLY A 373 -1.44 -4.70 9.66
N ILE A 374 -2.08 -5.87 9.76
CA ILE A 374 -2.39 -6.53 11.05
C ILE A 374 -1.13 -7.16 11.64
N THR A 375 -0.38 -7.92 10.84
CA THR A 375 0.87 -8.55 11.30
C THR A 375 1.97 -7.50 11.51
N ALA A 376 2.00 -6.45 10.70
CA ALA A 376 2.90 -5.31 10.91
C ALA A 376 2.62 -4.60 12.24
N ALA A 377 1.34 -4.35 12.56
CA ALA A 377 0.93 -3.76 13.84
C ALA A 377 1.36 -4.61 15.04
N LEU A 378 1.21 -5.93 14.97
CA LEU A 378 1.63 -6.86 16.03
C LEU A 378 3.16 -6.86 16.23
N LEU A 379 3.93 -6.88 15.14
CA LEU A 379 5.40 -6.85 15.23
C LEU A 379 5.91 -5.51 15.80
N LEU A 380 5.26 -4.40 15.41
CA LEU A 380 5.59 -3.07 15.94
C LEU A 380 5.22 -2.97 17.43
N ALA A 381 4.08 -3.54 17.83
CA ALA A 381 3.64 -3.61 19.23
C ALA A 381 4.62 -4.45 20.08
N GLU A 382 5.13 -5.56 19.55
CA GLU A 382 6.16 -6.36 20.22
C GLU A 382 7.42 -5.53 20.47
N LEU A 383 7.92 -4.81 19.46
CA LEU A 383 9.08 -3.93 19.60
C LEU A 383 8.82 -2.84 20.65
N ALA A 384 7.68 -2.15 20.56
CA ALA A 384 7.33 -1.07 21.47
C ALA A 384 7.22 -1.55 22.93
N ALA A 385 6.59 -2.71 23.17
CA ALA A 385 6.47 -3.29 24.50
C ALA A 385 7.83 -3.72 25.07
N THR A 386 8.69 -4.30 24.23
CA THR A 386 10.06 -4.69 24.62
C THR A 386 10.89 -3.47 25.00
N LEU A 387 10.88 -2.43 24.18
CA LEU A 387 11.60 -1.19 24.45
C LEU A 387 11.09 -0.49 25.71
N ARG A 388 9.75 -0.47 25.92
CA ARG A 388 9.16 0.08 27.13
C ARG A 388 9.66 -0.64 28.39
N ALA A 389 9.76 -1.97 28.35
CA ALA A 389 10.32 -2.74 29.46
C ALA A 389 11.82 -2.46 29.69
N GLU A 390 12.55 -2.07 28.64
CA GLU A 390 13.94 -1.61 28.71
C GLU A 390 14.10 -0.13 29.11
N GLY A 391 12.99 0.60 29.33
CA GLY A 391 13.01 2.06 29.60
C GLY A 391 13.34 2.90 28.34
N ARG A 392 13.09 2.37 27.17
CA ARG A 392 13.37 2.98 25.86
C ARG A 392 12.09 3.17 25.04
N SER A 393 12.20 3.91 23.95
CA SER A 393 11.12 4.19 23.00
C SER A 393 11.49 3.80 21.57
N LEU A 394 10.48 3.77 20.67
CA LEU A 394 10.71 3.64 19.23
C LEU A 394 11.53 4.81 18.66
N GLY A 395 11.39 6.00 19.25
CA GLY A 395 12.19 7.18 18.92
C GLY A 395 13.68 6.96 19.19
N ASP A 396 14.03 6.30 20.30
CA ASP A 396 15.43 6.00 20.64
C ASP A 396 16.07 5.04 19.64
N VAL A 397 15.30 4.07 19.11
CA VAL A 397 15.80 3.17 18.06
C VAL A 397 16.04 3.94 16.76
N LEU A 398 15.14 4.84 16.37
CA LEU A 398 15.35 5.71 15.21
C LEU A 398 16.59 6.62 15.38
N ASP A 399 16.85 7.08 16.59
CA ASP A 399 18.04 7.86 16.92
C ASP A 399 19.33 7.03 16.82
N ASP A 400 19.29 5.78 17.28
CA ASP A 400 20.41 4.85 17.17
C ASP A 400 20.71 4.53 15.69
N LEU A 401 19.68 4.24 14.90
CA LEU A 401 19.82 4.03 13.45
C LEU A 401 20.42 5.25 12.74
N ALA A 402 19.99 6.46 13.14
CA ALA A 402 20.53 7.69 12.61
C ALA A 402 22.02 7.91 12.99
N ARG A 403 22.45 7.49 14.19
CA ARG A 403 23.86 7.54 14.59
C ARG A 403 24.71 6.52 13.85
N GLU A 404 24.18 5.33 13.62
CA GLU A 404 24.90 4.22 12.99
C GLU A 404 25.01 4.39 11.46
N PHE A 405 23.90 4.76 10.80
CA PHE A 405 23.81 4.78 9.33
C PHE A 405 23.73 6.18 8.72
N GLY A 406 23.66 7.23 9.54
CA GLY A 406 23.28 8.57 9.13
C GLY A 406 21.77 8.80 9.22
N LEU A 407 21.38 10.06 9.34
CA LEU A 407 19.97 10.46 9.36
C LEU A 407 19.40 10.42 7.93
N HIS A 408 18.58 9.43 7.64
CA HIS A 408 17.82 9.32 6.41
C HIS A 408 16.50 10.07 6.55
N LEU A 409 16.35 11.17 5.83
CA LEU A 409 15.09 11.92 5.77
C LEU A 409 14.47 11.76 4.39
N THR A 410 13.32 11.08 4.34
CA THR A 410 12.53 10.95 3.13
C THR A 410 11.36 11.93 3.14
N ASP A 411 10.93 12.33 1.94
CA ASP A 411 9.74 13.14 1.72
C ASP A 411 9.23 12.95 0.30
N GLN A 412 8.03 13.44 0.00
CA GLN A 412 7.46 13.36 -1.33
C GLN A 412 6.87 14.69 -1.78
N LEU A 413 6.84 14.87 -3.10
CA LEU A 413 6.15 15.97 -3.76
C LEU A 413 5.29 15.40 -4.89
N ALA A 414 3.97 15.62 -4.82
CA ALA A 414 3.06 15.24 -5.89
C ALA A 414 2.66 16.49 -6.67
N ILE A 415 2.89 16.48 -7.97
CA ILE A 415 2.60 17.61 -8.85
C ILE A 415 1.50 17.21 -9.82
N ARG A 416 0.33 17.79 -9.69
CA ARG A 416 -0.77 17.63 -10.64
C ARG A 416 -0.47 18.39 -11.93
N VAL A 417 -0.77 17.77 -13.06
CA VAL A 417 -0.67 18.36 -14.39
C VAL A 417 -2.01 18.26 -15.11
N PRO A 418 -2.25 19.05 -16.15
CA PRO A 418 -3.55 19.05 -16.84
C PRO A 418 -3.98 17.68 -17.38
N ASP A 419 -3.03 16.91 -17.93
CA ASP A 419 -3.27 15.62 -18.56
C ASP A 419 -2.00 14.74 -18.57
N HIS A 420 -2.14 13.49 -19.00
CA HIS A 420 -1.02 12.54 -19.13
C HIS A 420 -0.02 12.96 -20.22
N ALA A 421 -0.44 13.65 -21.27
CA ALA A 421 0.47 14.13 -22.33
C ALA A 421 1.43 15.20 -21.76
N ARG A 422 0.93 16.06 -20.87
CA ARG A 422 1.76 17.05 -20.16
C ARG A 422 2.75 16.35 -19.21
N ALA A 423 2.32 15.32 -18.48
CA ALA A 423 3.23 14.52 -17.64
C ALA A 423 4.36 13.92 -18.48
N ALA A 424 4.05 13.29 -19.61
CA ALA A 424 5.02 12.73 -20.54
C ALA A 424 5.97 13.80 -21.14
N ALA A 425 5.46 15.00 -21.45
CA ALA A 425 6.28 16.11 -21.94
C ALA A 425 7.29 16.59 -20.89
N VAL A 426 6.86 16.69 -19.64
CA VAL A 426 7.75 17.04 -18.52
C VAL A 426 8.83 15.97 -18.33
N MET A 427 8.47 14.68 -18.36
CA MET A 427 9.46 13.59 -18.25
C MET A 427 10.49 13.62 -19.38
N ARG A 428 10.07 13.91 -20.64
CA ARG A 428 11.00 14.12 -21.75
C ARG A 428 11.95 15.29 -21.49
N HIS A 429 11.41 16.44 -21.07
CA HIS A 429 12.24 17.62 -20.76
C HIS A 429 13.30 17.32 -19.70
N LEU A 430 12.94 16.60 -18.63
CA LEU A 430 13.87 16.21 -17.57
C LEU A 430 14.95 15.21 -18.05
N ARG A 431 14.69 14.41 -19.09
CA ARG A 431 15.68 13.56 -19.76
C ARG A 431 16.65 14.36 -20.60
N ASP A 432 16.11 15.29 -21.40
CA ASP A 432 16.89 16.08 -22.36
C ASP A 432 17.74 17.16 -21.66
N ALA A 433 17.24 17.73 -20.57
CA ALA A 433 17.87 18.79 -19.81
C ALA A 433 17.82 18.51 -18.29
N PRO A 434 18.57 17.52 -17.80
CA PRO A 434 18.54 17.15 -16.39
C PRO A 434 19.08 18.27 -15.49
N PRO A 435 18.50 18.47 -14.30
CA PRO A 435 18.99 19.44 -13.34
C PRO A 435 20.42 19.08 -12.90
N ARG A 436 21.32 20.07 -12.87
CA ARG A 436 22.71 19.89 -12.42
C ARG A 436 22.84 19.98 -10.90
N MET A 437 21.90 20.64 -10.25
CA MET A 437 21.84 20.83 -8.80
C MET A 437 20.41 20.70 -8.31
N LEU A 438 20.22 20.12 -7.13
CA LEU A 438 18.94 20.05 -6.40
C LEU A 438 19.21 20.26 -4.92
N GLY A 439 18.54 21.23 -4.31
CA GLY A 439 18.72 21.60 -2.90
C GLY A 439 20.15 21.99 -2.55
N GLY A 440 20.85 22.67 -3.47
CA GLY A 440 22.24 23.05 -3.29
C GLY A 440 23.25 21.89 -3.41
N ARG A 441 22.80 20.67 -3.76
CA ARG A 441 23.65 19.49 -3.96
C ARG A 441 23.82 19.18 -5.45
N VAL A 442 25.03 18.85 -5.86
CA VAL A 442 25.34 18.50 -7.25
C VAL A 442 24.70 17.15 -7.59
N VAL A 443 24.02 17.08 -8.73
CA VAL A 443 23.58 15.82 -9.35
C VAL A 443 24.79 15.20 -10.05
N HIS A 444 25.31 14.11 -9.51
CA HIS A 444 26.49 13.47 -10.09
C HIS A 444 26.15 12.29 -11.02
N ARG A 445 24.93 11.76 -10.95
CA ARG A 445 24.43 10.69 -11.82
C ARG A 445 22.92 10.81 -12.00
N MET A 446 22.46 10.57 -13.23
CA MET A 446 21.06 10.37 -13.57
C MET A 446 20.91 8.98 -14.20
N ASP A 447 19.95 8.22 -13.70
CA ASP A 447 19.55 6.95 -14.29
C ASP A 447 18.17 7.11 -14.93
N ASP A 448 18.07 6.83 -16.22
CA ASP A 448 16.78 6.69 -16.92
C ASP A 448 16.35 5.22 -16.83
N LEU A 449 15.23 5.00 -16.15
CA LEU A 449 14.72 3.66 -15.86
C LEU A 449 13.91 3.06 -17.02
N THR A 450 13.76 3.77 -18.15
CA THR A 450 13.02 3.27 -19.33
C THR A 450 13.67 2.05 -19.98
N ALA A 451 14.97 1.88 -19.83
CA ALA A 451 15.70 0.70 -20.29
C ALA A 451 15.84 -0.39 -19.20
N GLY A 452 15.32 -0.15 -18.00
CA GLY A 452 15.64 -0.97 -16.83
C GLY A 452 17.10 -0.75 -16.37
N GLY A 453 17.58 -1.63 -15.50
CA GLY A 453 18.98 -1.59 -15.03
C GLY A 453 19.11 -1.94 -13.56
N GLU A 454 20.31 -2.34 -13.14
CA GLU A 454 20.60 -2.75 -11.76
C GLU A 454 19.63 -3.84 -11.22
N GLY A 455 19.17 -4.76 -12.10
CA GLY A 455 18.20 -5.80 -11.75
C GLY A 455 16.74 -5.36 -11.78
N LEU A 456 16.44 -4.11 -12.14
CA LEU A 456 15.09 -3.59 -12.25
C LEU A 456 14.52 -3.78 -13.66
N PRO A 457 13.25 -4.16 -13.81
CA PRO A 457 12.54 -4.10 -15.07
C PRO A 457 12.42 -2.67 -15.59
N ALA A 458 12.19 -2.51 -16.91
CA ALA A 458 11.91 -1.22 -17.53
C ALA A 458 10.68 -0.54 -16.90
N THR A 459 10.81 0.75 -16.61
CA THR A 459 9.71 1.59 -16.10
C THR A 459 9.93 3.04 -16.48
N ASP A 460 8.85 3.82 -16.68
CA ASP A 460 9.00 5.26 -16.88
C ASP A 460 9.33 5.95 -15.56
N GLY A 461 10.58 6.34 -15.41
CA GLY A 461 11.10 7.00 -14.22
C GLY A 461 12.51 7.53 -14.40
N LEU A 462 12.87 8.52 -13.62
CA LEU A 462 14.20 9.12 -13.54
C LEU A 462 14.70 9.08 -12.10
N ARG A 463 15.95 8.65 -11.90
CA ARG A 463 16.60 8.67 -10.59
C ARG A 463 17.83 9.57 -10.66
N TYR A 464 17.83 10.64 -9.89
CA TYR A 464 18.95 11.55 -9.69
C TYR A 464 19.68 11.20 -8.40
N LEU A 465 20.98 10.95 -8.48
CA LEU A 465 21.86 10.73 -7.33
C LEU A 465 22.61 12.02 -7.01
N LEU A 466 22.55 12.43 -5.76
CA LEU A 466 23.11 13.69 -5.28
C LEU A 466 24.40 13.45 -4.50
N VAL A 467 25.37 14.36 -4.63
CA VAL A 467 26.54 14.35 -3.76
C VAL A 467 26.11 14.44 -2.30
N GLY A 468 26.71 13.61 -1.42
CA GLY A 468 26.31 13.48 -0.02
C GLY A 468 25.17 12.46 0.20
N GLN A 469 25.05 11.48 -0.71
CA GLN A 469 24.15 10.30 -0.56
C GLN A 469 22.65 10.62 -0.58
N GLY A 470 22.26 11.75 -1.15
CA GLY A 470 20.86 12.05 -1.41
C GLY A 470 20.40 11.49 -2.74
N ARG A 471 19.09 11.34 -2.92
CA ARG A 471 18.50 10.97 -4.22
C ARG A 471 17.12 11.57 -4.42
N VAL A 472 16.75 11.70 -5.68
CA VAL A 472 15.41 12.07 -6.11
C VAL A 472 14.94 11.09 -7.16
N VAL A 473 13.76 10.50 -6.98
CA VAL A 473 13.14 9.65 -7.99
C VAL A 473 11.86 10.32 -8.48
N ILE A 474 11.77 10.53 -9.79
CA ILE A 474 10.60 11.15 -10.44
C ILE A 474 9.94 10.13 -11.36
N ARG A 475 8.62 9.98 -11.23
CA ARG A 475 7.84 9.09 -12.09
C ARG A 475 6.43 9.63 -12.33
N PRO A 476 5.83 9.38 -13.50
CA PRO A 476 4.42 9.65 -13.70
C PRO A 476 3.55 8.69 -12.86
N SER A 477 2.38 9.16 -12.46
CA SER A 477 1.34 8.28 -11.90
C SER A 477 0.70 7.48 -13.04
N GLY A 478 0.47 6.18 -12.81
CA GLY A 478 -0.21 5.33 -13.80
C GLY A 478 -1.72 5.53 -13.87
N THR A 479 -2.33 6.22 -12.90
CA THR A 479 -3.79 6.31 -12.77
C THR A 479 -4.32 7.75 -12.76
N GLU A 480 -3.46 8.73 -12.58
CA GLU A 480 -3.85 10.15 -12.46
C GLU A 480 -2.85 11.02 -13.20
N PRO A 481 -3.26 12.17 -13.77
CA PRO A 481 -2.36 13.12 -14.42
C PRO A 481 -1.52 13.87 -13.37
N LYS A 482 -0.55 13.19 -12.81
CA LYS A 482 0.39 13.75 -11.83
C LYS A 482 1.78 13.12 -11.94
N LEU A 483 2.79 13.89 -11.55
CA LEU A 483 4.15 13.42 -11.32
C LEU A 483 4.35 13.23 -9.82
N LYS A 484 4.97 12.13 -9.45
CA LYS A 484 5.40 11.84 -8.08
C LYS A 484 6.91 11.97 -8.01
N CYS A 485 7.39 12.84 -7.11
CA CYS A 485 8.80 13.02 -6.80
C CYS A 485 9.04 12.50 -5.39
N TYR A 486 9.94 11.55 -5.26
CA TYR A 486 10.36 10.97 -4.00
C TYR A 486 11.76 11.45 -3.68
N LEU A 487 11.96 11.94 -2.49
CA LEU A 487 13.16 12.65 -2.05
C LEU A 487 13.79 11.90 -0.88
N GLU A 488 15.08 11.73 -0.92
CA GLU A 488 15.84 11.24 0.23
C GLU A 488 17.10 12.08 0.41
N VAL A 489 17.31 12.55 1.62
CA VAL A 489 18.52 13.22 2.05
C VAL A 489 19.14 12.43 3.19
N VAL A 490 20.42 12.12 3.08
CA VAL A 490 21.18 11.47 4.14
C VAL A 490 22.14 12.50 4.75
N GLU A 491 22.00 12.74 6.06
CA GLU A 491 22.90 13.61 6.81
C GLU A 491 23.79 12.75 7.71
N PRO A 492 25.12 12.89 7.62
CA PRO A 492 26.02 12.23 8.56
C PRO A 492 25.76 12.70 9.99
N VAL A 493 25.71 11.72 10.92
CA VAL A 493 25.58 11.97 12.36
C VAL A 493 26.78 11.34 13.04
N GLY A 494 27.66 12.15 13.63
CA GLY A 494 28.78 11.66 14.43
C GLY A 494 28.34 11.32 15.84
N ALA A 495 29.18 10.60 16.59
CA ALA A 495 28.89 10.17 17.96
C ALA A 495 28.52 11.35 18.91
N ASP A 496 29.17 12.50 18.71
CA ASP A 496 28.95 13.73 19.48
C ASP A 496 28.04 14.74 18.78
N SER A 497 27.40 14.34 17.67
CA SER A 497 26.57 15.24 16.87
C SER A 497 25.19 15.42 17.47
N ASP A 498 24.73 16.68 17.50
CA ASP A 498 23.37 17.03 17.83
C ASP A 498 22.40 16.56 16.72
N LEU A 499 21.64 15.51 17.00
CA LEU A 499 20.61 14.95 16.11
C LEU A 499 19.55 15.98 15.70
N ALA A 500 19.18 16.89 16.61
CA ALA A 500 18.22 17.95 16.30
C ALA A 500 18.77 18.88 15.23
N ARG A 501 20.06 19.20 15.28
CA ARG A 501 20.73 19.98 14.24
C ARG A 501 20.80 19.22 12.90
N ALA A 502 21.09 17.91 12.93
CA ALA A 502 21.09 17.09 11.72
C ALA A 502 19.68 17.03 11.08
N ARG A 503 18.63 16.83 11.87
CA ARG A 503 17.23 16.88 11.43
C ARG A 503 16.89 18.23 10.78
N LYS A 504 17.31 19.33 11.41
CA LYS A 504 17.08 20.66 10.85
C LYS A 504 17.79 20.86 9.50
N ARG A 505 19.07 20.44 9.37
CA ARG A 505 19.79 20.51 8.09
C ARG A 505 19.12 19.67 7.00
N ALA A 506 18.76 18.41 7.34
CA ALA A 506 18.08 17.53 6.41
C ALA A 506 16.77 18.13 5.91
N ARG A 507 15.97 18.71 6.82
CA ARG A 507 14.71 19.38 6.48
C ARG A 507 14.93 20.56 5.52
N VAL A 508 15.86 21.45 5.84
CA VAL A 508 16.21 22.59 4.97
C VAL A 508 16.61 22.12 3.57
N THR A 509 17.41 21.05 3.49
CA THR A 509 17.84 20.49 2.19
C THR A 509 16.66 19.89 1.42
N VAL A 510 15.79 19.13 2.08
CA VAL A 510 14.58 18.55 1.45
C VAL A 510 13.65 19.64 0.94
N ASP A 511 13.42 20.69 1.72
CA ASP A 511 12.55 21.81 1.34
C ASP A 511 13.15 22.58 0.15
N ALA A 512 14.47 22.77 0.11
CA ALA A 512 15.16 23.36 -1.03
C ALA A 512 15.05 22.48 -2.30
N ILE A 513 15.17 21.13 -2.17
CA ILE A 513 14.95 20.22 -3.30
C ILE A 513 13.51 20.33 -3.82
N LYS A 514 12.51 20.40 -2.92
CA LYS A 514 11.10 20.60 -3.33
C LYS A 514 10.92 21.89 -4.12
N ALA A 515 11.51 22.98 -3.66
CA ALA A 515 11.44 24.28 -4.34
C ALA A 515 12.09 24.23 -5.73
N ASP A 516 13.28 23.62 -5.86
CA ASP A 516 13.97 23.48 -7.14
C ASP A 516 13.16 22.61 -8.12
N LEU A 517 12.58 21.51 -7.63
CA LEU A 517 11.72 20.65 -8.45
C LEU A 517 10.45 21.37 -8.89
N ALA A 518 9.78 22.09 -8.01
CA ALA A 518 8.59 22.88 -8.35
C ALA A 518 8.93 23.91 -9.46
N GLY A 519 10.07 24.59 -9.34
CA GLY A 519 10.59 25.50 -10.37
C GLY A 519 10.89 24.82 -11.70
N ALA A 520 11.62 23.69 -11.69
CA ALA A 520 11.97 22.93 -12.88
C ALA A 520 10.74 22.33 -13.60
N LEU A 521 9.67 22.04 -12.85
CA LEU A 521 8.42 21.45 -13.34
C LEU A 521 7.37 22.50 -13.70
N GLY A 522 7.68 23.81 -13.51
CA GLY A 522 6.81 24.93 -13.88
C GLY A 522 5.54 25.05 -13.03
N VAL A 523 5.62 24.67 -11.74
CA VAL A 523 4.49 24.74 -10.80
C VAL A 523 4.76 25.85 -9.77
N PRO A 524 3.77 26.71 -9.44
CA PRO A 524 3.93 27.71 -8.38
C PRO A 524 4.24 27.02 -7.04
N THR A 525 5.26 27.48 -6.34
CA THR A 525 5.56 27.08 -4.96
C THR A 525 4.49 27.69 -4.04
N GLY A 526 3.45 26.94 -3.70
CA GLY A 526 2.42 27.42 -2.79
C GLY A 526 1.01 26.87 -3.08
N SER A 527 0.84 25.56 -2.96
CA SER A 527 -0.49 24.96 -2.82
C SER A 527 -0.41 23.74 -1.93
#